data_2a3fc1cff184199e4402cc955f36e30d
#
_entry.id   2a3fc1cff184199e4402cc955f36e30d
#
_cell.length_a   1.000
_cell.length_b   1.000
_cell.length_c   1.000
_cell.angle_alpha   90.00
_cell.angle_beta   90.00
_cell.angle_gamma   90.00
#
_symmetry.space_group_name_H-M   'P 1'
#
loop_
_entity.id
_entity.type
_entity.pdbx_description
1 polymer ?
#
loop_
_entity_poly.entity_id
_entity_poly.type
_entity_poly.pdbx_seq_one_letter_code
_entity_poly.pdbx_strand_id
1 'polypeptide(L)'
;MINKLIANIKKTNAPIVVGLDPMLNYVPEHVQKKAFAEYGETLEGAAEAVWQFNKAIVDATYDLIPAVKPQVAMYEQFGVPGMAAYEKTVSYCQEKGLIVIGDIKRGDIGSTSEAYAVGHLGHVQVGSKSYAGFHEDFATVNPYLGSDGVKPFIKVCKEEKKGIFVLVKTSNPSRGEFQDRIIDGRPLYEWVGEQVAAWGEEHMGDDYSYVGAVVGATYPEMGKVLRKVMPKSYILVPGYGAQGGKGKDLVHFFNEDGLGAIVNSSRGIIAAYKQEKYAEFGTENFADASRAAVKDMVEDISGALAAAK
;
A
#
# COMPACT_ATOMS: atom_id res chain seq x y z
N MET A 1 8.21 3.08 -12.53
CA MET A 1 7.05 2.35 -11.93
C MET A 1 5.80 3.24 -11.82
N ILE A 2 5.94 4.53 -11.50
CA ILE A 2 4.77 5.43 -11.35
C ILE A 2 3.90 5.49 -12.62
N ASN A 3 4.48 5.58 -13.80
CA ASN A 3 3.73 5.58 -15.06
C ASN A 3 2.93 4.27 -15.26
N LYS A 4 3.47 3.12 -14.81
CA LYS A 4 2.76 1.83 -14.87
C LYS A 4 1.58 1.81 -13.88
N LEU A 5 1.75 2.36 -12.67
CA LEU A 5 0.65 2.51 -11.72
C LEU A 5 -0.48 3.36 -12.30
N ILE A 6 -0.14 4.52 -12.90
CA ILE A 6 -1.10 5.42 -13.52
C ILE A 6 -1.80 4.74 -14.72
N ALA A 7 -1.06 4.00 -15.55
CA ALA A 7 -1.65 3.25 -16.65
C ALA A 7 -2.64 2.18 -16.16
N ASN A 8 -2.32 1.46 -15.08
CA ASN A 8 -3.23 0.50 -14.46
C ASN A 8 -4.48 1.20 -13.88
N ILE A 9 -4.33 2.34 -13.20
CA ILE A 9 -5.47 3.13 -12.68
C ILE A 9 -6.39 3.57 -13.83
N LYS A 10 -5.84 4.09 -14.91
CA LYS A 10 -6.61 4.48 -16.10
C LYS A 10 -7.33 3.29 -16.73
N LYS A 11 -6.66 2.15 -16.83
CA LYS A 11 -7.21 0.91 -17.41
C LYS A 11 -8.40 0.38 -16.59
N THR A 12 -8.29 0.38 -15.26
CA THR A 12 -9.32 -0.14 -14.36
C THR A 12 -10.36 0.92 -13.99
N ASN A 13 -10.10 2.19 -14.27
CA ASN A 13 -10.86 3.35 -13.79
C ASN A 13 -11.05 3.31 -12.26
N ALA A 14 -10.06 2.83 -11.54
CA ALA A 14 -10.12 2.56 -10.11
C ALA A 14 -8.86 3.11 -9.40
N PRO A 15 -8.89 4.30 -8.80
CA PRO A 15 -7.75 4.84 -8.04
C PRO A 15 -7.69 4.26 -6.63
N ILE A 16 -7.71 2.93 -6.52
CA ILE A 16 -7.75 2.18 -5.27
C ILE A 16 -6.64 1.14 -5.18
N VAL A 17 -6.32 0.75 -3.97
CA VAL A 17 -5.41 -0.36 -3.68
C VAL A 17 -6.00 -1.27 -2.61
N VAL A 18 -5.97 -2.57 -2.84
CA VAL A 18 -6.41 -3.56 -1.86
C VAL A 18 -5.26 -3.87 -0.90
N GLY A 19 -5.47 -3.55 0.37
CA GLY A 19 -4.54 -3.91 1.43
C GLY A 19 -4.65 -5.40 1.75
N LEU A 20 -3.54 -6.12 1.60
CA LEU A 20 -3.42 -7.53 1.99
C LEU A 20 -2.79 -7.60 3.39
N ASP A 21 -3.61 -7.35 4.40
CA ASP A 21 -3.25 -7.33 5.82
C ASP A 21 -3.90 -8.56 6.52
N PRO A 22 -3.51 -9.81 6.18
CA PRO A 22 -4.23 -11.00 6.57
C PRO A 22 -3.96 -11.36 8.04
N MET A 23 -4.94 -11.14 8.89
CA MET A 23 -4.96 -11.72 10.24
C MET A 23 -5.63 -13.10 10.17
N LEU A 24 -5.18 -14.09 10.96
CA LEU A 24 -5.78 -15.43 10.95
C LEU A 24 -7.28 -15.41 11.24
N ASN A 25 -7.77 -14.49 12.08
CA ASN A 25 -9.20 -14.35 12.34
C ASN A 25 -9.99 -13.77 11.16
N TYR A 26 -9.34 -13.30 10.08
CA TYR A 26 -9.99 -12.93 8.82
C TYR A 26 -10.03 -14.10 7.83
N VAL A 27 -9.15 -15.08 8.01
CA VAL A 27 -9.13 -16.27 7.16
C VAL A 27 -10.30 -17.19 7.52
N PRO A 28 -11.19 -17.55 6.59
CA PRO A 28 -12.30 -18.45 6.86
C PRO A 28 -11.85 -19.79 7.43
N GLU A 29 -12.66 -20.38 8.31
CA GLU A 29 -12.31 -21.61 9.03
C GLU A 29 -12.01 -22.79 8.08
N HIS A 30 -12.74 -22.90 6.98
CA HIS A 30 -12.51 -23.97 5.99
C HIS A 30 -11.13 -23.86 5.31
N VAL A 31 -10.64 -22.62 5.08
CA VAL A 31 -9.30 -22.38 4.54
C VAL A 31 -8.23 -22.74 5.56
N GLN A 32 -8.42 -22.34 6.83
CA GLN A 32 -7.51 -22.70 7.92
C GLN A 32 -7.46 -24.22 8.12
N LYS A 33 -8.61 -24.89 8.20
CA LYS A 33 -8.68 -26.36 8.35
C LYS A 33 -7.94 -27.10 7.25
N LYS A 34 -8.07 -26.65 6.00
CA LYS A 34 -7.36 -27.24 4.86
C LYS A 34 -5.85 -27.10 5.01
N ALA A 35 -5.36 -25.91 5.36
CA ALA A 35 -3.94 -25.67 5.57
C ALA A 35 -3.40 -26.47 6.78
N PHE A 36 -4.14 -26.51 7.88
CA PHE A 36 -3.73 -27.23 9.08
C PHE A 36 -3.79 -28.76 8.91
N ALA A 37 -4.65 -29.27 8.02
CA ALA A 37 -4.64 -30.71 7.69
C ALA A 37 -3.34 -31.14 6.99
N GLU A 38 -2.71 -30.25 6.24
CA GLU A 38 -1.48 -30.52 5.49
C GLU A 38 -0.21 -30.19 6.31
N TYR A 39 -0.20 -29.04 6.99
CA TYR A 39 0.98 -28.49 7.67
C TYR A 39 0.87 -28.49 9.22
N GLY A 40 -0.25 -28.96 9.78
CA GLY A 40 -0.53 -28.89 11.22
C GLY A 40 -0.91 -27.48 11.69
N GLU A 41 -1.22 -27.38 12.99
CA GLU A 41 -1.42 -26.09 13.68
C GLU A 41 -0.04 -25.49 14.04
N THR A 42 0.69 -25.05 13.03
CA THR A 42 2.08 -24.57 13.06
C THR A 42 2.19 -23.21 12.39
N LEU A 43 3.37 -22.58 12.43
CA LEU A 43 3.65 -21.35 11.69
C LEU A 43 3.55 -21.59 10.16
N GLU A 44 3.95 -22.77 9.69
CA GLU A 44 3.80 -23.18 8.30
C GLU A 44 2.33 -23.29 7.89
N GLY A 45 1.49 -23.92 8.73
CA GLY A 45 0.06 -24.03 8.51
C GLY A 45 -0.63 -22.65 8.49
N ALA A 46 -0.25 -21.74 9.39
CA ALA A 46 -0.73 -20.38 9.41
C ALA A 46 -0.32 -19.59 8.15
N ALA A 47 0.93 -19.71 7.73
CA ALA A 47 1.45 -19.07 6.52
C ALA A 47 0.75 -19.58 5.24
N GLU A 48 0.50 -20.89 5.15
CA GLU A 48 -0.26 -21.47 4.03
C GLU A 48 -1.71 -21.00 4.01
N ALA A 49 -2.36 -20.93 5.18
CA ALA A 49 -3.73 -20.41 5.29
C ALA A 49 -3.82 -18.94 4.80
N VAL A 50 -2.87 -18.11 5.21
CA VAL A 50 -2.74 -16.72 4.77
C VAL A 50 -2.48 -16.63 3.26
N TRP A 51 -1.61 -17.47 2.71
CA TRP A 51 -1.34 -17.52 1.28
C TRP A 51 -2.60 -17.89 0.47
N GLN A 52 -3.31 -18.94 0.85
CA GLN A 52 -4.53 -19.37 0.15
C GLN A 52 -5.63 -18.30 0.21
N PHE A 53 -5.75 -17.62 1.34
CA PHE A 53 -6.67 -16.51 1.52
C PHE A 53 -6.35 -15.34 0.58
N ASN A 54 -5.10 -14.89 0.56
CA ASN A 54 -4.66 -13.82 -0.34
C ASN A 54 -4.86 -14.19 -1.81
N LYS A 55 -4.47 -15.42 -2.18
CA LYS A 55 -4.61 -15.92 -3.55
C LYS A 55 -6.06 -15.85 -4.03
N ALA A 56 -7.00 -16.32 -3.22
CA ALA A 56 -8.42 -16.29 -3.59
C ALA A 56 -8.95 -14.85 -3.77
N ILE A 57 -8.56 -13.92 -2.89
CA ILE A 57 -8.94 -12.51 -3.00
C ILE A 57 -8.34 -11.88 -4.26
N VAL A 58 -7.07 -12.13 -4.54
CA VAL A 58 -6.40 -11.61 -5.74
C VAL A 58 -7.07 -12.16 -7.00
N ASP A 59 -7.36 -13.47 -7.06
CA ASP A 59 -8.05 -14.09 -8.19
C ASP A 59 -9.45 -13.49 -8.44
N ALA A 60 -10.14 -13.08 -7.36
CA ALA A 60 -11.45 -12.45 -7.46
C ALA A 60 -11.42 -10.96 -7.83
N THR A 61 -10.27 -10.27 -7.69
CA THR A 61 -10.25 -8.81 -7.77
C THR A 61 -9.23 -8.22 -8.75
N TYR A 62 -8.25 -9.00 -9.25
CA TYR A 62 -7.12 -8.48 -10.04
C TYR A 62 -7.53 -7.72 -11.31
N ASP A 63 -8.68 -8.04 -11.89
CA ASP A 63 -9.22 -7.39 -13.10
C ASP A 63 -9.88 -6.03 -12.80
N LEU A 64 -10.16 -5.75 -11.53
CA LEU A 64 -10.85 -4.54 -11.07
C LEU A 64 -9.93 -3.49 -10.44
N ILE A 65 -8.71 -3.87 -10.06
CA ILE A 65 -7.81 -3.03 -9.27
C ILE A 65 -6.45 -2.82 -9.95
N PRO A 66 -5.79 -1.66 -9.76
CA PRO A 66 -4.47 -1.40 -10.33
C PRO A 66 -3.34 -1.96 -9.48
N ALA A 67 -3.56 -2.15 -8.18
CA ALA A 67 -2.50 -2.44 -7.21
C ALA A 67 -3.00 -3.18 -5.97
N VAL A 68 -2.07 -3.85 -5.28
CA VAL A 68 -2.22 -4.40 -3.94
C VAL A 68 -1.16 -3.86 -3.00
N LYS A 69 -1.43 -3.90 -1.70
CA LYS A 69 -0.50 -3.44 -0.66
C LYS A 69 -0.41 -4.45 0.48
N PRO A 70 0.48 -5.46 0.37
CA PRO A 70 0.71 -6.39 1.46
C PRO A 70 1.43 -5.69 2.63
N GLN A 71 0.89 -5.85 3.84
CA GLN A 71 1.45 -5.34 5.09
C GLN A 71 2.40 -6.39 5.67
N VAL A 72 3.71 -6.12 5.62
CA VAL A 72 4.75 -7.10 5.98
C VAL A 72 4.62 -7.66 7.39
N ALA A 73 4.18 -6.85 8.37
CA ALA A 73 4.03 -7.28 9.76
C ALA A 73 3.07 -8.47 9.93
N MET A 74 2.04 -8.57 9.06
CA MET A 74 1.07 -9.67 9.09
C MET A 74 1.68 -11.01 8.65
N TYR A 75 2.84 -10.96 8.04
CA TYR A 75 3.61 -12.13 7.58
C TYR A 75 4.82 -12.35 8.50
N GLU A 76 5.55 -11.31 8.89
CA GLU A 76 6.69 -11.39 9.80
C GLU A 76 6.34 -12.08 11.14
N GLN A 77 5.12 -11.89 11.65
CA GLN A 77 4.67 -12.53 12.88
C GLN A 77 4.71 -14.07 12.83
N PHE A 78 4.72 -14.66 11.63
CA PHE A 78 4.85 -16.12 11.42
C PHE A 78 6.28 -16.54 11.09
N GLY A 79 7.28 -15.67 11.29
CA GLY A 79 8.68 -15.95 11.04
C GLY A 79 8.99 -16.28 9.58
N VAL A 80 9.92 -17.23 9.38
CA VAL A 80 10.36 -17.60 8.02
C VAL A 80 9.23 -18.12 7.13
N PRO A 81 8.33 -19.00 7.58
CA PRO A 81 7.18 -19.41 6.76
C PRO A 81 6.29 -18.24 6.33
N GLY A 82 6.06 -17.28 7.24
CA GLY A 82 5.31 -16.07 6.92
C GLY A 82 5.99 -15.23 5.86
N MET A 83 7.30 -15.03 5.93
CA MET A 83 8.05 -14.28 4.92
C MET A 83 8.09 -15.01 3.57
N ALA A 84 8.11 -16.33 3.55
CA ALA A 84 7.93 -17.10 2.32
C ALA A 84 6.53 -16.88 1.70
N ALA A 85 5.48 -16.84 2.53
CA ALA A 85 4.14 -16.50 2.06
C ALA A 85 4.03 -15.05 1.54
N TYR A 86 4.77 -14.11 2.15
CA TYR A 86 4.89 -12.74 1.66
C TYR A 86 5.50 -12.68 0.27
N GLU A 87 6.67 -13.28 0.08
CA GLU A 87 7.35 -13.34 -1.22
C GLU A 87 6.45 -13.96 -2.30
N LYS A 88 5.82 -15.09 -1.97
CA LYS A 88 4.87 -15.79 -2.85
C LYS A 88 3.68 -14.90 -3.23
N THR A 89 3.15 -14.12 -2.27
CA THR A 89 2.06 -13.16 -2.50
C THR A 89 2.50 -12.04 -3.44
N VAL A 90 3.69 -11.45 -3.21
CA VAL A 90 4.25 -10.39 -4.07
C VAL A 90 4.38 -10.89 -5.51
N SER A 91 5.05 -12.02 -5.71
CA SER A 91 5.28 -12.61 -7.03
C SER A 91 3.97 -12.91 -7.75
N TYR A 92 3.01 -13.52 -7.07
CA TYR A 92 1.70 -13.86 -7.64
C TYR A 92 0.92 -12.62 -8.09
N CYS A 93 0.91 -11.57 -7.30
CA CYS A 93 0.25 -10.31 -7.67
C CYS A 93 0.89 -9.67 -8.90
N GLN A 94 2.21 -9.71 -9.01
CA GLN A 94 2.94 -9.20 -10.17
C GLN A 94 2.66 -10.04 -11.44
N GLU A 95 2.55 -11.37 -11.33
CA GLU A 95 2.13 -12.26 -12.42
C GLU A 95 0.72 -11.93 -12.94
N LYS A 96 -0.18 -11.46 -12.07
CA LYS A 96 -1.51 -10.94 -12.44
C LYS A 96 -1.47 -9.54 -13.05
N GLY A 97 -0.32 -8.91 -13.18
CA GLY A 97 -0.15 -7.57 -13.74
C GLY A 97 -0.40 -6.42 -12.75
N LEU A 98 -0.62 -6.74 -11.47
CA LEU A 98 -0.82 -5.75 -10.42
C LEU A 98 0.50 -5.06 -10.02
N ILE A 99 0.41 -3.81 -9.63
CA ILE A 99 1.47 -3.12 -8.91
C ILE A 99 1.44 -3.58 -7.44
N VAL A 100 2.60 -3.89 -6.89
CA VAL A 100 2.73 -4.28 -5.48
C VAL A 100 3.41 -3.18 -4.69
N ILE A 101 2.71 -2.66 -3.68
CA ILE A 101 3.22 -1.68 -2.74
C ILE A 101 3.55 -2.41 -1.43
N GLY A 102 4.82 -2.65 -1.16
CA GLY A 102 5.26 -3.23 0.10
C GLY A 102 5.05 -2.25 1.26
N ASP A 103 4.09 -2.56 2.14
CA ASP A 103 3.85 -1.73 3.34
C ASP A 103 4.79 -2.17 4.46
N ILE A 104 6.05 -1.74 4.35
CA ILE A 104 7.17 -2.21 5.17
C ILE A 104 7.62 -1.19 6.22
N LYS A 105 7.38 0.09 5.98
CA LYS A 105 7.71 1.23 6.87
C LYS A 105 9.13 1.19 7.44
N ARG A 106 10.12 0.81 6.58
CA ARG A 106 11.53 0.75 7.01
C ARG A 106 12.10 2.14 7.19
N GLY A 107 13.07 2.25 8.08
CA GLY A 107 13.81 3.46 8.34
C GLY A 107 15.11 3.13 9.06
N ASP A 108 16.24 3.48 8.43
CA ASP A 108 17.60 3.36 8.94
C ASP A 108 18.48 4.36 8.21
N ILE A 109 19.79 4.33 8.35
CA ILE A 109 20.73 5.24 7.71
C ILE A 109 21.79 4.48 6.88
N GLY A 110 22.35 5.17 5.89
CA GLY A 110 23.53 4.73 5.14
C GLY A 110 23.37 3.33 4.55
N SER A 111 24.37 2.48 4.75
CA SER A 111 24.41 1.12 4.21
C SER A 111 23.30 0.20 4.75
N THR A 112 22.82 0.41 5.96
CA THR A 112 21.71 -0.36 6.53
C THR A 112 20.41 -0.01 5.80
N SER A 113 20.15 1.27 5.55
CA SER A 113 19.01 1.71 4.75
C SER A 113 19.09 1.18 3.31
N GLU A 114 20.31 1.19 2.71
CA GLU A 114 20.54 0.61 1.38
C GLU A 114 20.26 -0.90 1.35
N ALA A 115 20.64 -1.64 2.39
CA ALA A 115 20.34 -3.08 2.49
C ALA A 115 18.82 -3.35 2.53
N TYR A 116 18.05 -2.56 3.26
CA TYR A 116 16.57 -2.62 3.22
C TYR A 116 16.05 -2.31 1.81
N ALA A 117 16.55 -1.25 1.18
CA ALA A 117 16.12 -0.84 -0.16
C ALA A 117 16.40 -1.94 -1.20
N VAL A 118 17.59 -2.52 -1.18
CA VAL A 118 17.99 -3.64 -2.06
C VAL A 118 17.11 -4.86 -1.81
N GLY A 119 16.90 -5.24 -0.54
CA GLY A 119 16.09 -6.41 -0.19
C GLY A 119 14.63 -6.32 -0.65
N HIS A 120 14.07 -5.12 -0.64
CA HIS A 120 12.66 -4.90 -1.03
C HIS A 120 12.48 -4.48 -2.50
N LEU A 121 13.34 -3.63 -3.03
CA LEU A 121 13.13 -3.01 -4.34
C LEU A 121 14.19 -3.37 -5.38
N GLY A 122 15.35 -3.86 -4.95
CA GLY A 122 16.53 -4.01 -5.79
C GLY A 122 16.97 -5.44 -6.03
N HIS A 123 18.23 -5.54 -6.39
CA HIS A 123 18.92 -6.80 -6.59
C HIS A 123 20.20 -6.85 -5.76
N VAL A 124 20.47 -7.97 -5.14
CA VAL A 124 21.69 -8.23 -4.39
C VAL A 124 22.67 -9.02 -5.24
N GLN A 125 23.93 -8.57 -5.27
CA GLN A 125 25.00 -9.26 -5.95
C GLN A 125 25.57 -10.37 -5.07
N VAL A 126 25.60 -11.60 -5.58
CA VAL A 126 26.19 -12.76 -4.91
C VAL A 126 27.20 -13.41 -5.87
N GLY A 127 28.48 -13.18 -5.63
CA GLY A 127 29.51 -13.58 -6.58
C GLY A 127 29.34 -12.91 -7.93
N SER A 128 29.22 -13.68 -9.00
CA SER A 128 29.00 -13.19 -10.36
C SER A 128 27.52 -13.05 -10.76
N LYS A 129 26.59 -13.35 -9.86
CA LYS A 129 25.15 -13.39 -10.13
C LYS A 129 24.40 -12.33 -9.32
N SER A 130 23.29 -11.87 -9.86
CA SER A 130 22.40 -10.89 -9.23
C SER A 130 21.04 -11.53 -8.97
N TYR A 131 20.47 -11.29 -7.80
CA TYR A 131 19.21 -11.88 -7.35
C TYR A 131 18.29 -10.81 -6.79
N ALA A 132 17.03 -10.83 -7.17
CA ALA A 132 15.99 -10.05 -6.52
C ALA A 132 15.67 -10.65 -5.13
N GLY A 133 15.38 -9.79 -4.16
CA GLY A 133 14.78 -10.18 -2.89
C GLY A 133 13.25 -10.29 -3.03
N PHE A 134 12.52 -9.49 -2.24
CA PHE A 134 11.05 -9.44 -2.33
C PHE A 134 10.55 -8.74 -3.59
N HIS A 135 11.29 -7.77 -4.09
CA HIS A 135 11.14 -7.12 -5.38
C HIS A 135 9.77 -6.45 -5.61
N GLU A 136 9.21 -5.83 -4.59
CA GLU A 136 8.01 -5.02 -4.71
C GLU A 136 8.23 -3.87 -5.70
N ASP A 137 7.14 -3.25 -6.16
CA ASP A 137 7.19 -2.13 -7.11
C ASP A 137 7.34 -0.78 -6.41
N PHE A 138 6.78 -0.67 -5.21
CA PHE A 138 6.93 0.45 -4.28
C PHE A 138 7.13 -0.09 -2.86
N ALA A 139 7.75 0.73 -2.01
CA ALA A 139 7.88 0.45 -0.58
C ALA A 139 7.51 1.67 0.27
N THR A 140 6.92 1.47 1.43
CA THR A 140 6.69 2.56 2.40
C THR A 140 7.93 2.78 3.26
N VAL A 141 8.29 4.04 3.49
CA VAL A 141 9.52 4.44 4.19
C VAL A 141 9.21 5.46 5.29
N ASN A 142 9.87 5.31 6.45
CA ASN A 142 9.78 6.26 7.55
C ASN A 142 10.83 7.37 7.37
N PRO A 143 10.46 8.67 7.36
CA PRO A 143 11.38 9.77 7.11
C PRO A 143 12.11 10.27 8.35
N TYR A 144 11.87 9.72 9.53
CA TYR A 144 12.32 10.31 10.80
C TYR A 144 13.83 10.53 10.89
N LEU A 145 14.64 9.71 10.19
CA LEU A 145 16.09 9.84 10.13
C LEU A 145 16.58 10.75 8.98
N GLY A 146 15.67 11.45 8.31
CA GLY A 146 15.99 12.41 7.27
C GLY A 146 16.54 11.81 5.98
N SER A 147 17.31 12.62 5.25
CA SER A 147 17.86 12.25 3.93
C SER A 147 18.79 11.03 3.97
N ASP A 148 19.50 10.84 5.08
CA ASP A 148 20.38 9.67 5.25
C ASP A 148 19.62 8.34 5.25
N GLY A 149 18.34 8.40 5.63
CA GLY A 149 17.44 7.25 5.60
C GLY A 149 16.72 7.07 4.26
N VAL A 150 16.29 8.17 3.65
CA VAL A 150 15.43 8.13 2.45
C VAL A 150 16.22 8.04 1.14
N LYS A 151 17.35 8.76 1.01
CA LYS A 151 18.16 8.77 -0.21
C LYS A 151 18.68 7.41 -0.65
N PRO A 152 19.09 6.47 0.24
CA PRO A 152 19.47 5.11 -0.18
C PRO A 152 18.33 4.37 -0.90
N PHE A 153 17.08 4.52 -0.45
CA PHE A 153 15.92 3.99 -1.16
C PHE A 153 15.74 4.65 -2.53
N ILE A 154 15.86 5.98 -2.62
CA ILE A 154 15.73 6.70 -3.90
C ILE A 154 16.81 6.26 -4.89
N LYS A 155 18.05 6.01 -4.43
CA LYS A 155 19.14 5.48 -5.26
C LYS A 155 18.74 4.17 -5.91
N VAL A 156 18.28 3.19 -5.11
CA VAL A 156 17.81 1.90 -5.62
C VAL A 156 16.58 2.07 -6.55
N CYS A 157 15.66 2.96 -6.22
CA CYS A 157 14.53 3.27 -7.08
C CYS A 157 14.95 3.81 -8.45
N LYS A 158 15.99 4.63 -8.53
CA LYS A 158 16.52 5.14 -9.80
C LYS A 158 17.11 4.01 -10.65
N GLU A 159 17.90 3.13 -10.03
CA GLU A 159 18.54 2.00 -10.68
C GLU A 159 17.51 0.98 -11.20
N GLU A 160 16.51 0.66 -10.40
CA GLU A 160 15.52 -0.40 -10.66
C GLU A 160 14.19 0.10 -11.24
N LYS A 161 14.04 1.41 -11.44
CA LYS A 161 12.79 2.07 -11.88
C LYS A 161 11.60 1.80 -10.95
N LYS A 162 11.87 1.69 -9.66
CA LYS A 162 10.89 1.49 -8.59
C LYS A 162 10.49 2.83 -7.96
N GLY A 163 9.65 2.80 -6.93
CA GLY A 163 9.26 4.00 -6.19
C GLY A 163 9.09 3.76 -4.69
N ILE A 164 8.86 4.84 -3.96
CA ILE A 164 8.58 4.80 -2.51
C ILE A 164 7.40 5.69 -2.16
N PHE A 165 6.74 5.37 -1.04
CA PHE A 165 5.80 6.24 -0.34
C PHE A 165 6.34 6.56 1.05
N VAL A 166 6.65 7.82 1.29
CA VAL A 166 7.18 8.30 2.56
C VAL A 166 6.05 8.67 3.52
N LEU A 167 6.15 8.29 4.79
CA LEU A 167 5.15 8.65 5.80
C LEU A 167 5.19 10.17 6.04
N VAL A 168 4.09 10.86 5.74
CA VAL A 168 3.95 12.32 5.95
C VAL A 168 2.95 12.62 7.03
N LYS A 169 1.71 12.12 6.90
CA LYS A 169 0.65 12.30 7.88
C LYS A 169 -0.12 11.00 8.07
N THR A 170 -0.03 10.43 9.24
CA THR A 170 -0.67 9.15 9.54
C THR A 170 -2.04 9.33 10.20
N SER A 171 -2.86 8.28 10.26
CA SER A 171 -4.23 8.32 10.76
C SER A 171 -4.39 7.86 12.21
N ASN A 172 -3.33 7.32 12.83
CA ASN A 172 -3.36 6.81 14.20
C ASN A 172 -3.62 7.93 15.25
N PRO A 173 -4.25 7.63 16.38
CA PRO A 173 -4.59 8.63 17.40
C PRO A 173 -3.38 9.43 17.91
N SER A 174 -2.24 8.77 18.17
CA SER A 174 -1.04 9.38 18.73
C SER A 174 -0.19 10.21 17.73
N ARG A 175 -0.62 10.35 16.47
CA ARG A 175 0.12 11.15 15.46
C ARG A 175 0.41 12.59 15.92
N GLY A 176 -0.48 13.17 16.74
CA GLY A 176 -0.35 14.53 17.23
C GLY A 176 0.82 14.75 18.19
N GLU A 177 1.40 13.68 18.74
CA GLU A 177 2.57 13.79 19.63
C GLU A 177 3.79 14.38 18.90
N PHE A 178 3.93 14.10 17.59
CA PHE A 178 5.01 14.60 16.75
C PHE A 178 4.50 15.36 15.52
N GLN A 179 3.64 14.75 14.72
CA GLN A 179 3.30 15.26 13.38
C GLN A 179 2.58 16.60 13.41
N ASP A 180 1.80 16.90 14.46
CA ASP A 180 1.06 18.16 14.61
C ASP A 180 1.86 19.24 15.38
N ARG A 181 3.11 18.96 15.79
CA ARG A 181 3.95 19.95 16.45
C ARG A 181 4.26 21.11 15.51
N ILE A 182 4.09 22.32 16.02
CA ILE A 182 4.36 23.54 15.27
C ILE A 182 5.85 23.87 15.34
N ILE A 183 6.47 23.98 14.18
CA ILE A 183 7.86 24.38 13.99
C ILE A 183 7.85 25.55 13.01
N ASP A 184 8.39 26.69 13.40
CA ASP A 184 8.42 27.92 12.60
C ASP A 184 7.07 28.28 11.97
N GLY A 185 5.99 28.16 12.79
CA GLY A 185 4.63 28.53 12.42
C GLY A 185 3.84 27.51 11.60
N ARG A 186 4.42 26.34 11.28
CA ARG A 186 3.77 25.27 10.53
C ARG A 186 3.89 23.91 11.21
N PRO A 187 2.94 22.99 11.04
CA PRO A 187 3.04 21.66 11.62
C PRO A 187 4.14 20.84 10.95
N LEU A 188 4.77 19.94 11.71
CA LEU A 188 5.87 19.08 11.24
C LEU A 188 5.52 18.31 9.96
N TYR A 189 4.29 17.83 9.83
CA TYR A 189 3.90 17.05 8.63
C TYR A 189 3.99 17.88 7.32
N GLU A 190 3.84 19.21 7.36
CA GLU A 190 4.03 20.05 6.18
C GLU A 190 5.51 20.15 5.79
N TRP A 191 6.41 20.28 6.76
CA TRP A 191 7.85 20.24 6.53
C TRP A 191 8.29 18.90 5.92
N VAL A 192 7.76 17.79 6.42
CA VAL A 192 8.01 16.47 5.82
C VAL A 192 7.48 16.39 4.40
N GLY A 193 6.29 16.94 4.14
CA GLY A 193 5.71 16.99 2.80
C GLY A 193 6.57 17.78 1.80
N GLU A 194 7.07 18.96 2.20
CA GLU A 194 8.01 19.74 1.38
C GLU A 194 9.28 18.95 1.06
N GLN A 195 9.81 18.25 2.06
CA GLN A 195 11.00 17.42 1.86
C GLN A 195 10.73 16.25 0.91
N VAL A 196 9.54 15.63 0.97
CA VAL A 196 9.12 14.60 0.02
C VAL A 196 9.04 15.15 -1.40
N ALA A 197 8.47 16.34 -1.58
CA ALA A 197 8.44 17.00 -2.88
C ALA A 197 9.86 17.25 -3.42
N ALA A 198 10.76 17.79 -2.58
CA ALA A 198 12.15 18.05 -2.94
C ALA A 198 12.91 16.76 -3.31
N TRP A 199 12.76 15.68 -2.54
CA TRP A 199 13.36 14.38 -2.87
C TRP A 199 12.86 13.82 -4.20
N GLY A 200 11.63 14.16 -4.58
CA GLY A 200 11.00 13.68 -5.79
C GLY A 200 11.38 14.44 -7.07
N GLU A 201 11.94 15.65 -6.97
CA GLU A 201 12.23 16.50 -8.13
C GLU A 201 13.18 15.86 -9.15
N GLU A 202 14.19 15.13 -8.66
CA GLU A 202 15.17 14.45 -9.50
C GLU A 202 14.77 13.05 -9.94
N HIS A 203 13.57 12.57 -9.54
CA HIS A 203 13.10 11.23 -9.83
C HIS A 203 11.64 11.23 -10.30
N MET A 204 11.44 11.74 -11.50
CA MET A 204 10.14 11.92 -12.13
C MET A 204 9.83 10.83 -13.16
N GLY A 205 8.55 10.43 -13.21
CA GLY A 205 7.92 9.83 -14.39
C GLY A 205 7.50 10.93 -15.37
N ASP A 206 6.44 10.69 -16.13
CA ASP A 206 5.95 11.67 -17.13
C ASP A 206 5.41 12.92 -16.43
N ASP A 207 4.45 12.76 -15.52
CA ASP A 207 3.79 13.87 -14.83
C ASP A 207 3.98 13.84 -13.31
N TYR A 208 4.26 12.65 -12.73
CA TYR A 208 4.33 12.41 -11.31
C TYR A 208 5.69 11.83 -10.88
N SER A 209 6.07 12.13 -9.64
CA SER A 209 7.29 11.62 -9.03
C SER A 209 7.19 10.13 -8.65
N TYR A 210 8.34 9.45 -8.68
CA TYR A 210 8.50 8.11 -8.08
C TYR A 210 8.55 8.15 -6.54
N VAL A 211 8.69 9.36 -5.96
CA VAL A 211 8.65 9.58 -4.51
C VAL A 211 7.29 10.13 -4.15
N GLY A 212 6.48 9.28 -3.58
CA GLY A 212 5.15 9.58 -3.09
C GLY A 212 5.09 9.76 -1.58
N ALA A 213 3.90 10.01 -1.08
CA ALA A 213 3.63 10.24 0.34
C ALA A 213 2.50 9.35 0.86
N VAL A 214 2.56 8.96 2.13
CA VAL A 214 1.42 8.38 2.85
C VAL A 214 0.73 9.50 3.62
N VAL A 215 -0.56 9.73 3.31
CA VAL A 215 -1.39 10.72 4.00
C VAL A 215 -2.75 10.10 4.32
N GLY A 216 -3.07 9.96 5.60
CA GLY A 216 -4.31 9.31 6.06
C GLY A 216 -5.58 10.07 5.71
N ALA A 217 -6.65 9.34 5.44
CA ALA A 217 -7.97 9.84 5.02
C ALA A 217 -8.75 10.63 6.08
N THR A 218 -8.31 10.62 7.34
CA THR A 218 -9.11 11.07 8.49
C THR A 218 -9.40 12.58 8.51
N TYR A 219 -8.63 13.38 7.75
CA TYR A 219 -8.75 14.85 7.75
C TYR A 219 -8.66 15.40 6.32
N PRO A 220 -9.80 15.62 5.64
CA PRO A 220 -9.84 16.13 4.27
C PRO A 220 -9.08 17.44 4.06
N GLU A 221 -9.17 18.38 5.01
CA GLU A 221 -8.47 19.68 4.91
C GLU A 221 -6.94 19.54 4.89
N MET A 222 -6.39 18.55 5.60
CA MET A 222 -4.95 18.28 5.53
C MET A 222 -4.54 17.68 4.18
N GLY A 223 -5.40 16.89 3.56
CA GLY A 223 -5.21 16.42 2.19
C GLY A 223 -5.09 17.58 1.20
N LYS A 224 -5.95 18.59 1.35
CA LYS A 224 -5.95 19.80 0.52
C LYS A 224 -4.66 20.62 0.68
N VAL A 225 -4.17 20.79 1.92
CA VAL A 225 -2.90 21.48 2.19
C VAL A 225 -1.73 20.68 1.60
N LEU A 226 -1.65 19.38 1.90
CA LEU A 226 -0.55 18.54 1.45
C LEU A 226 -0.55 18.30 -0.07
N ARG A 227 -1.72 18.29 -0.72
CA ARG A 227 -1.78 18.28 -2.19
C ARG A 227 -1.09 19.51 -2.82
N LYS A 228 -1.26 20.69 -2.20
CA LYS A 228 -0.58 21.92 -2.65
C LYS A 228 0.92 21.89 -2.39
N VAL A 229 1.33 21.33 -1.25
CA VAL A 229 2.75 21.17 -0.86
C VAL A 229 3.47 20.18 -1.78
N MET A 230 2.77 19.10 -2.18
CA MET A 230 3.33 18.01 -2.98
C MET A 230 2.57 17.82 -4.31
N PRO A 231 2.53 18.80 -5.23
CA PRO A 231 1.66 18.76 -6.41
C PRO A 231 1.96 17.59 -7.34
N LYS A 232 3.19 17.14 -7.39
CA LYS A 232 3.65 16.04 -8.26
C LYS A 232 3.89 14.70 -7.56
N SER A 233 3.75 14.63 -6.24
CA SER A 233 3.85 13.36 -5.50
C SER A 233 2.54 12.60 -5.51
N TYR A 234 2.59 11.31 -5.78
CA TYR A 234 1.42 10.45 -5.60
C TYR A 234 1.15 10.24 -4.11
N ILE A 235 -0.11 10.30 -3.69
CA ILE A 235 -0.50 10.12 -2.29
C ILE A 235 -1.17 8.76 -2.12
N LEU A 236 -0.59 7.92 -1.27
CA LEU A 236 -1.20 6.71 -0.76
C LEU A 236 -2.06 7.08 0.45
N VAL A 237 -3.37 6.85 0.34
CA VAL A 237 -4.35 7.31 1.33
C VAL A 237 -4.95 6.12 2.07
N PRO A 238 -4.41 5.72 3.24
CA PRO A 238 -5.02 4.71 4.10
C PRO A 238 -6.19 5.27 4.91
N GLY A 239 -7.10 4.39 5.35
CA GLY A 239 -8.19 4.72 6.29
C GLY A 239 -9.57 4.86 5.65
N TYR A 240 -9.75 4.50 4.39
CA TYR A 240 -11.06 4.44 3.75
C TYR A 240 -11.97 3.40 4.42
N GLY A 241 -13.23 3.76 4.62
CA GLY A 241 -14.27 2.90 5.20
C GLY A 241 -14.05 2.62 6.69
N ALA A 242 -13.07 1.80 7.03
CA ALA A 242 -12.83 1.33 8.40
C ALA A 242 -12.53 2.45 9.43
N GLN A 243 -12.04 3.61 8.97
CA GLN A 243 -11.76 4.79 9.78
C GLN A 243 -12.71 5.97 9.45
N GLY A 244 -13.79 5.71 8.73
CA GLY A 244 -14.85 6.67 8.43
C GLY A 244 -14.65 7.52 7.17
N GLY A 245 -13.55 7.34 6.42
CA GLY A 245 -13.33 8.05 5.16
C GLY A 245 -14.31 7.57 4.08
N LYS A 246 -14.95 8.50 3.38
CA LYS A 246 -15.85 8.26 2.24
C LYS A 246 -15.26 8.93 0.99
N GLY A 247 -15.69 8.53 -0.20
CA GLY A 247 -15.20 9.07 -1.47
C GLY A 247 -15.22 10.60 -1.52
N LYS A 248 -16.30 11.24 -1.06
CA LYS A 248 -16.43 12.71 -1.02
C LYS A 248 -15.38 13.43 -0.17
N ASP A 249 -14.86 12.76 0.86
CA ASP A 249 -13.85 13.32 1.77
C ASP A 249 -12.44 13.22 1.16
N LEU A 250 -12.28 12.42 0.11
CA LEU A 250 -11.01 12.10 -0.51
C LEU A 250 -10.70 12.91 -1.78
N VAL A 251 -11.66 13.61 -2.34
CA VAL A 251 -11.49 14.38 -3.59
C VAL A 251 -10.33 15.37 -3.52
N HIS A 252 -10.04 15.92 -2.35
CA HIS A 252 -8.96 16.89 -2.13
C HIS A 252 -7.54 16.30 -2.18
N PHE A 253 -7.41 14.97 -2.16
CA PHE A 253 -6.12 14.29 -2.33
C PHE A 253 -5.72 14.17 -3.80
N PHE A 254 -6.68 14.31 -4.70
CA PHE A 254 -6.49 14.20 -6.14
C PHE A 254 -6.19 15.56 -6.78
N ASN A 255 -5.52 15.54 -7.93
CA ASN A 255 -5.39 16.69 -8.80
C ASN A 255 -6.61 16.82 -9.73
N GLU A 256 -6.70 17.91 -10.46
CA GLU A 256 -7.80 18.21 -11.40
C GLU A 256 -7.97 17.15 -12.50
N ASP A 257 -6.88 16.46 -12.86
CA ASP A 257 -6.88 15.36 -13.83
C ASP A 257 -7.50 14.06 -13.29
N GLY A 258 -7.86 14.02 -11.98
CA GLY A 258 -8.39 12.86 -11.29
C GLY A 258 -7.32 11.83 -10.88
N LEU A 259 -6.05 12.22 -10.95
CA LEU A 259 -4.89 11.42 -10.57
C LEU A 259 -4.21 12.02 -9.31
N GLY A 260 -3.03 11.50 -8.97
CA GLY A 260 -2.23 12.00 -7.85
C GLY A 260 -2.50 11.32 -6.52
N ALA A 261 -3.53 10.48 -6.42
CA ALA A 261 -3.79 9.69 -5.22
C ALA A 261 -4.23 8.26 -5.55
N ILE A 262 -3.99 7.35 -4.61
CA ILE A 262 -4.50 5.98 -4.61
C ILE A 262 -4.99 5.64 -3.20
N VAL A 263 -6.21 5.15 -3.09
CA VAL A 263 -6.91 4.96 -1.82
C VAL A 263 -6.85 3.52 -1.37
N ASN A 264 -6.36 3.29 -0.14
CA ASN A 264 -6.24 1.94 0.42
C ASN A 264 -7.42 1.57 1.30
N SER A 265 -7.96 0.37 1.05
CA SER A 265 -8.82 -0.35 1.99
C SER A 265 -8.27 -1.76 2.20
N SER A 266 -8.16 -2.18 3.46
CA SER A 266 -7.71 -3.54 3.84
C SER A 266 -8.90 -4.32 4.40
N ARG A 267 -9.18 -4.20 5.69
CA ARG A 267 -10.24 -4.95 6.37
C ARG A 267 -11.61 -4.83 5.68
N GLY A 268 -11.93 -3.64 5.16
CA GLY A 268 -13.20 -3.39 4.44
C GLY A 268 -13.40 -4.27 3.22
N ILE A 269 -12.30 -4.74 2.61
CA ILE A 269 -12.30 -5.61 1.43
C ILE A 269 -12.01 -7.06 1.82
N ILE A 270 -10.85 -7.34 2.44
CA ILE A 270 -10.44 -8.74 2.68
C ILE A 270 -11.31 -9.48 3.70
N ALA A 271 -11.97 -8.76 4.61
CA ALA A 271 -12.92 -9.30 5.57
C ALA A 271 -14.37 -8.88 5.27
N ALA A 272 -14.67 -8.53 4.03
CA ALA A 272 -16.01 -8.07 3.61
C ALA A 272 -17.10 -9.08 3.95
N TYR A 273 -16.87 -10.38 3.77
CA TYR A 273 -17.81 -11.46 4.09
C TYR A 273 -18.29 -11.47 5.55
N LYS A 274 -17.59 -10.79 6.46
CA LYS A 274 -17.99 -10.63 7.88
C LYS A 274 -18.92 -9.43 8.11
N GLN A 275 -19.13 -8.59 7.11
CA GLN A 275 -19.97 -7.41 7.20
C GLN A 275 -21.41 -7.76 6.81
N GLU A 276 -22.39 -7.19 7.50
CA GLU A 276 -23.81 -7.42 7.24
C GLU A 276 -24.18 -7.17 5.77
N LYS A 277 -23.61 -6.11 5.17
CA LYS A 277 -23.82 -5.75 3.75
C LYS A 277 -23.51 -6.88 2.76
N TYR A 278 -22.58 -7.76 3.09
CA TYR A 278 -22.10 -8.84 2.22
C TYR A 278 -22.41 -10.24 2.81
N ALA A 279 -23.31 -10.31 3.78
CA ALA A 279 -23.64 -11.56 4.49
C ALA A 279 -24.21 -12.65 3.56
N GLU A 280 -24.81 -12.27 2.43
CA GLU A 280 -25.35 -13.19 1.43
C GLU A 280 -24.30 -14.10 0.79
N PHE A 281 -23.04 -13.68 0.73
CA PHE A 281 -21.94 -14.49 0.18
C PHE A 281 -21.54 -15.64 1.11
N GLY A 282 -21.73 -15.49 2.42
CA GLY A 282 -21.27 -16.46 3.41
C GLY A 282 -19.74 -16.58 3.47
N THR A 283 -19.25 -17.49 4.31
CA THR A 283 -17.80 -17.73 4.50
C THR A 283 -17.16 -18.46 3.33
N GLU A 284 -17.91 -19.32 2.64
CA GLU A 284 -17.39 -20.11 1.50
C GLU A 284 -17.06 -19.22 0.30
N ASN A 285 -17.85 -18.15 0.07
CA ASN A 285 -17.66 -17.23 -1.04
C ASN A 285 -17.04 -15.89 -0.57
N PHE A 286 -16.12 -15.94 0.39
CA PHE A 286 -15.48 -14.75 0.97
C PHE A 286 -14.78 -13.88 -0.09
N ALA A 287 -14.22 -14.49 -1.13
CA ALA A 287 -13.55 -13.79 -2.21
C ALA A 287 -14.53 -13.02 -3.12
N ASP A 288 -15.74 -13.55 -3.33
CA ASP A 288 -16.80 -12.84 -4.05
C ASP A 288 -17.33 -11.66 -3.24
N ALA A 289 -17.40 -11.78 -1.92
CA ALA A 289 -17.68 -10.66 -1.02
C ALA A 289 -16.61 -9.56 -1.15
N SER A 290 -15.33 -9.94 -1.22
CA SER A 290 -14.23 -9.00 -1.46
C SER A 290 -14.37 -8.30 -2.82
N ARG A 291 -14.74 -9.03 -3.88
CA ARG A 291 -15.01 -8.46 -5.20
C ARG A 291 -16.15 -7.45 -5.18
N ALA A 292 -17.24 -7.76 -4.47
CA ALA A 292 -18.37 -6.85 -4.30
C ALA A 292 -17.94 -5.57 -3.56
N ALA A 293 -17.18 -5.71 -2.47
CA ALA A 293 -16.64 -4.56 -1.71
C ALA A 293 -15.69 -3.68 -2.53
N VAL A 294 -14.88 -4.26 -3.41
CA VAL A 294 -14.05 -3.51 -4.38
C VAL A 294 -14.92 -2.69 -5.32
N LYS A 295 -15.98 -3.28 -5.89
CA LYS A 295 -16.88 -2.56 -6.80
C LYS A 295 -17.56 -1.38 -6.11
N ASP A 296 -18.05 -1.58 -4.90
CA ASP A 296 -18.68 -0.51 -4.11
C ASP A 296 -17.71 0.63 -3.80
N MET A 297 -16.46 0.30 -3.47
CA MET A 297 -15.42 1.31 -3.22
C MET A 297 -15.06 2.09 -4.49
N VAL A 298 -14.94 1.41 -5.62
CA VAL A 298 -14.67 2.06 -6.91
C VAL A 298 -15.80 3.01 -7.28
N GLU A 299 -17.06 2.59 -7.13
CA GLU A 299 -18.24 3.41 -7.42
C GLU A 299 -18.29 4.67 -6.52
N ASP A 300 -18.07 4.52 -5.20
CA ASP A 300 -18.07 5.65 -4.26
C ASP A 300 -16.98 6.68 -4.61
N ILE A 301 -15.76 6.23 -4.87
CA ILE A 301 -14.65 7.14 -5.15
C ILE A 301 -14.79 7.76 -6.54
N SER A 302 -15.09 6.98 -7.57
CA SER A 302 -15.26 7.48 -8.94
C SER A 302 -16.45 8.43 -9.04
N GLY A 303 -17.55 8.14 -8.36
CA GLY A 303 -18.73 9.00 -8.28
C GLY A 303 -18.40 10.35 -7.61
N ALA A 304 -17.64 10.31 -6.50
CA ALA A 304 -17.21 11.51 -5.81
C ALA A 304 -16.28 12.38 -6.66
N LEU A 305 -15.34 11.78 -7.38
CA LEU A 305 -14.43 12.49 -8.29
C LEU A 305 -15.17 13.10 -9.49
N ALA A 306 -16.17 12.40 -10.04
CA ALA A 306 -16.99 12.93 -11.11
C ALA A 306 -17.86 14.11 -10.66
N ALA A 307 -18.39 14.07 -9.44
CA ALA A 307 -19.20 15.15 -8.87
C ALA A 307 -18.39 16.39 -8.45
N ALA A 308 -17.07 16.26 -8.30
CA ALA A 308 -16.17 17.36 -7.94
C ALA A 308 -15.59 18.14 -9.14
N LYS A 309 -15.80 17.63 -10.35
CA LYS A 309 -15.45 18.29 -11.62
C LYS A 309 -16.52 19.27 -12.07
#